data_1f8ca8c329e040d5d1e76cff46b2251c
#
_entry.id   1f8ca8c329e040d5d1e76cff46b2251c
#
_cell.length_a   1.000
_cell.length_b   1.000
_cell.length_c   1.000
_cell.angle_alpha   90.00
_cell.angle_beta   90.00
_cell.angle_gamma   90.00
#
_symmetry.space_group_name_H-M   'P 1'
#
loop_
_entity.id
_entity.type
_entity.pdbx_description
1 polymer ?
#
loop_
_entity_poly.entity_id
_entity_poly.type
_entity_poly.pdbx_seq_one_letter_code
_entity_poly.pdbx_strand_id
1 'polypeptide(L)'
;MKQIPLIIDTDPGIDDAVAIALAVFNPRFDVRLITTVAGNVSIEATTTNALKLMAYYGKDVPVARGAAEPLIRQLDDASDIHGKTGMEGFDFPEPKTELLLDKHAVEAMRDEIMASAEPVTVMPIGPLTNIALLLKTFPEVKSRIERIVLMGGSVTRGNKGVMAEFNIFVDPEAAKIVLTSGLDITMATLDAGLGTVIPPEKTAQLKDMGKVGLMAHDLFQRYRKRSFGTGLKMYDACAVACLLEPDLFDMTKAFVDVEIAGELTAGCTVVDLKGYLKREPNATVTTGVHADRFCDWFMDGVAHCA
;
A
#
# COMPACT_ATOMS: atom_id res chain seq x y z
N MET A 1 -21.66 -4.19 12.49
CA MET A 1 -20.64 -5.17 12.03
C MET A 1 -19.37 -4.96 12.86
N LYS A 2 -18.61 -6.00 13.15
CA LYS A 2 -17.33 -5.87 13.85
C LYS A 2 -16.33 -5.19 12.92
N GLN A 3 -15.62 -4.18 13.42
CA GLN A 3 -14.59 -3.50 12.65
C GLN A 3 -13.31 -4.36 12.56
N ILE A 4 -12.56 -4.16 11.51
CA ILE A 4 -11.26 -4.81 11.28
C ILE A 4 -10.19 -3.91 11.91
N PRO A 5 -9.48 -4.37 12.98
CA PRO A 5 -8.34 -3.64 13.50
C PRO A 5 -7.25 -3.59 12.43
N LEU A 6 -6.83 -2.38 12.03
CA LEU A 6 -5.97 -2.15 10.88
C LEU A 6 -4.76 -1.29 11.23
N ILE A 7 -3.58 -1.74 10.82
CA ILE A 7 -2.36 -0.94 10.73
C ILE A 7 -2.03 -0.76 9.26
N ILE A 8 -1.78 0.48 8.83
CA ILE A 8 -1.36 0.81 7.47
C ILE A 8 0.11 1.17 7.50
N ASP A 9 0.94 0.48 6.72
CA ASP A 9 2.35 0.82 6.50
C ASP A 9 2.51 1.34 5.07
N THR A 10 3.00 2.57 4.89
CA THR A 10 2.84 3.33 3.65
C THR A 10 4.01 4.28 3.39
N ASP A 11 4.26 4.64 2.15
CA ASP A 11 5.22 5.67 1.74
C ASP A 11 4.51 6.84 1.03
N PRO A 12 3.60 7.58 1.73
CA PRO A 12 2.55 8.36 1.12
C PRO A 12 2.97 9.18 -0.09
N GLY A 13 2.53 8.69 -1.24
CA GLY A 13 2.49 9.33 -2.53
C GLY A 13 1.03 9.62 -2.93
N ILE A 14 0.78 9.70 -4.23
CA ILE A 14 -0.49 10.17 -4.79
C ILE A 14 -1.60 9.12 -4.62
N ASP A 15 -1.34 7.86 -4.90
CA ASP A 15 -2.29 6.76 -4.80
C ASP A 15 -2.44 6.25 -3.37
N ASP A 16 -1.35 6.26 -2.56
CA ASP A 16 -1.43 6.07 -1.11
C ASP A 16 -2.45 7.01 -0.46
N ALA A 17 -2.43 8.30 -0.83
CA ALA A 17 -3.33 9.29 -0.25
C ALA A 17 -4.80 8.86 -0.40
N VAL A 18 -5.18 8.36 -1.57
CA VAL A 18 -6.55 7.90 -1.80
C VAL A 18 -6.84 6.58 -1.08
N ALA A 19 -5.89 5.64 -1.07
CA ALA A 19 -6.05 4.37 -0.36
C ALA A 19 -6.21 4.58 1.16
N ILE A 20 -5.41 5.47 1.75
CA ILE A 20 -5.53 5.87 3.16
C ILE A 20 -6.91 6.50 3.43
N ALA A 21 -7.40 7.41 2.54
CA ALA A 21 -8.73 7.99 2.68
C ALA A 21 -9.82 6.91 2.67
N LEU A 22 -9.79 6.00 1.68
CA LEU A 22 -10.75 4.90 1.60
C LEU A 22 -10.74 4.02 2.86
N ALA A 23 -9.59 3.88 3.53
CA ALA A 23 -9.50 3.12 4.77
C ALA A 23 -10.02 3.91 5.98
N VAL A 24 -9.56 5.16 6.20
CA VAL A 24 -9.88 5.92 7.43
C VAL A 24 -11.32 6.45 7.47
N PHE A 25 -12.00 6.52 6.32
CA PHE A 25 -13.41 6.90 6.26
C PHE A 25 -14.36 5.68 6.24
N ASN A 26 -13.86 4.48 5.98
CA ASN A 26 -14.73 3.30 5.92
C ASN A 26 -15.06 2.77 7.31
N PRO A 27 -16.34 2.66 7.68
CA PRO A 27 -16.76 2.20 9.02
C PRO A 27 -16.44 0.73 9.31
N ARG A 28 -16.04 -0.05 8.31
CA ARG A 28 -15.60 -1.45 8.50
C ARG A 28 -14.19 -1.56 9.07
N PHE A 29 -13.39 -0.49 9.03
CA PHE A 29 -12.04 -0.47 9.59
C PHE A 29 -11.98 0.29 10.91
N ASP A 30 -11.13 -0.19 11.80
CA ASP A 30 -10.61 0.50 12.97
C ASP A 30 -9.11 0.74 12.71
N VAL A 31 -8.82 1.86 12.01
CA VAL A 31 -7.42 2.22 11.67
C VAL A 31 -6.75 2.77 12.92
N ARG A 32 -5.84 2.01 13.50
CA ARG A 32 -5.22 2.28 14.79
C ARG A 32 -3.88 2.97 14.71
N LEU A 33 -3.14 2.72 13.62
CA LEU A 33 -1.80 3.24 13.42
C LEU A 33 -1.51 3.37 11.93
N ILE A 34 -0.85 4.46 11.56
CA ILE A 34 -0.19 4.62 10.27
C ILE A 34 1.32 4.63 10.51
N THR A 35 2.05 3.73 9.85
CA THR A 35 3.51 3.74 9.86
C THR A 35 4.03 4.16 8.51
N THR A 36 5.17 4.86 8.50
CA THR A 36 5.75 5.34 7.24
C THR A 36 7.10 4.67 6.96
N VAL A 37 7.39 4.49 5.70
CA VAL A 37 8.64 3.94 5.18
C VAL A 37 9.14 4.84 4.05
N ALA A 38 10.44 4.85 3.79
CA ALA A 38 10.98 5.48 2.58
C ALA A 38 10.70 4.59 1.37
N GLY A 39 10.27 5.18 0.28
CA GLY A 39 9.94 4.49 -0.97
C GLY A 39 9.70 5.49 -2.08
N ASN A 40 8.47 5.96 -2.26
CA ASN A 40 8.14 7.00 -3.24
C ASN A 40 9.01 8.24 -3.10
N VAL A 41 9.29 8.64 -1.86
CA VAL A 41 10.20 9.74 -1.49
C VAL A 41 10.88 9.40 -0.16
N SER A 42 11.74 10.32 0.35
CA SER A 42 12.44 10.13 1.62
C SER A 42 11.49 9.94 2.80
N ILE A 43 11.97 9.33 3.88
CA ILE A 43 11.20 9.08 5.11
C ILE A 43 10.66 10.37 5.74
N GLU A 44 11.39 11.48 5.65
CA GLU A 44 10.94 12.79 6.15
C GLU A 44 9.72 13.27 5.37
N ALA A 45 9.75 13.10 4.04
CA ALA A 45 8.64 13.50 3.17
C ALA A 45 7.43 12.57 3.37
N THR A 46 7.61 11.24 3.38
CA THR A 46 6.50 10.29 3.59
C THR A 46 5.83 10.49 4.95
N THR A 47 6.63 10.73 6.02
CA THR A 47 6.09 11.01 7.36
C THR A 47 5.30 12.33 7.38
N THR A 48 5.86 13.39 6.78
CA THR A 48 5.18 14.69 6.67
C THR A 48 3.88 14.54 5.87
N ASN A 49 3.89 13.76 4.80
CA ASN A 49 2.70 13.49 3.98
C ASN A 49 1.62 12.78 4.78
N ALA A 50 1.94 11.74 5.55
CA ALA A 50 0.97 11.06 6.40
C ALA A 50 0.31 12.02 7.40
N LEU A 51 1.09 12.89 8.04
CA LEU A 51 0.59 13.90 8.99
C LEU A 51 -0.29 14.96 8.31
N LYS A 52 0.06 15.39 7.08
CA LYS A 52 -0.76 16.27 6.26
C LYS A 52 -2.09 15.65 5.85
N LEU A 53 -2.06 14.36 5.49
CA LEU A 53 -3.27 13.60 5.16
C LEU A 53 -4.20 13.51 6.37
N MET A 54 -3.70 13.23 7.56
CA MET A 54 -4.51 13.21 8.79
C MET A 54 -5.12 14.59 9.08
N ALA A 55 -4.34 15.66 8.90
CA ALA A 55 -4.84 17.03 9.04
C ALA A 55 -5.95 17.32 8.03
N TYR A 56 -5.74 16.97 6.76
CA TYR A 56 -6.69 17.21 5.69
C TYR A 56 -7.98 16.40 5.85
N TYR A 57 -7.88 15.13 6.26
CA TYR A 57 -9.05 14.27 6.49
C TYR A 57 -9.79 14.61 7.78
N GLY A 58 -9.18 15.36 8.70
CA GLY A 58 -9.74 15.61 10.02
C GLY A 58 -9.80 14.35 10.88
N LYS A 59 -8.78 13.50 10.75
CA LYS A 59 -8.64 12.24 11.49
C LYS A 59 -7.47 12.33 12.48
N ASP A 60 -7.57 11.55 13.55
CA ASP A 60 -6.60 11.53 14.65
C ASP A 60 -5.93 10.16 14.79
N VAL A 61 -5.55 9.56 13.66
CA VAL A 61 -4.81 8.29 13.69
C VAL A 61 -3.34 8.58 13.99
N PRO A 62 -2.74 7.93 15.01
CA PRO A 62 -1.32 8.07 15.31
C PRO A 62 -0.44 7.70 14.11
N VAL A 63 0.69 8.42 13.96
CA VAL A 63 1.67 8.19 12.90
C VAL A 63 3.02 7.85 13.54
N ALA A 64 3.70 6.82 13.04
CA ALA A 64 5.05 6.49 13.48
C ALA A 64 6.01 6.45 12.28
N ARG A 65 7.16 7.13 12.43
CA ARG A 65 8.24 7.14 11.44
C ARG A 65 9.00 5.82 11.47
N GLY A 66 9.23 5.21 10.30
CA GLY A 66 9.96 3.96 10.17
C GLY A 66 11.28 4.07 9.42
N ALA A 67 11.60 3.04 8.65
CA ALA A 67 12.87 2.88 7.97
C ALA A 67 13.10 3.97 6.91
N ALA A 68 14.28 4.58 6.96
CA ALA A 68 14.73 5.57 6.00
C ALA A 68 15.42 4.95 4.78
N GLU A 69 15.85 3.70 4.91
CA GLU A 69 16.60 2.97 3.88
C GLU A 69 16.14 1.51 3.85
N PRO A 70 16.27 0.82 2.70
CA PRO A 70 16.10 -0.63 2.60
C PRO A 70 17.09 -1.38 3.49
N LEU A 71 16.84 -2.66 3.77
CA LEU A 71 17.66 -3.48 4.67
C LEU A 71 19.14 -3.56 4.26
N ILE A 72 19.42 -3.60 2.96
CA ILE A 72 20.75 -3.84 2.42
C ILE A 72 21.12 -2.87 1.31
N ARG A 73 20.12 -2.48 0.48
CA ARG A 73 20.32 -1.68 -0.74
C ARG A 73 20.28 -0.19 -0.45
N GLN A 74 20.79 0.61 -1.36
CA GLN A 74 20.53 2.04 -1.36
C GLN A 74 19.09 2.28 -1.82
N LEU A 75 18.45 3.30 -1.25
CA LEU A 75 17.13 3.71 -1.69
C LEU A 75 17.16 4.22 -3.14
N ASP A 76 16.37 3.60 -3.99
CA ASP A 76 16.08 4.06 -5.34
C ASP A 76 14.62 4.50 -5.38
N ASP A 77 14.39 5.76 -5.04
CA ASP A 77 13.04 6.33 -4.85
C ASP A 77 12.31 6.58 -6.18
N ALA A 78 11.08 7.08 -6.09
CA ALA A 78 10.24 7.44 -7.25
C ALA A 78 9.96 8.96 -7.31
N SER A 79 10.88 9.80 -6.83
CA SER A 79 10.71 11.26 -6.81
C SER A 79 10.60 11.86 -8.22
N ASP A 80 11.11 11.18 -9.25
CA ASP A 80 10.94 11.53 -10.65
C ASP A 80 9.48 11.38 -11.13
N ILE A 81 8.71 10.53 -10.47
CA ILE A 81 7.30 10.23 -10.74
C ILE A 81 6.37 11.02 -9.81
N HIS A 82 6.58 10.95 -8.50
CA HIS A 82 5.72 11.55 -7.47
C HIS A 82 6.07 13.01 -7.14
N GLY A 83 7.15 13.55 -7.72
CA GLY A 83 7.69 14.86 -7.38
C GLY A 83 8.51 14.80 -6.08
N LYS A 84 9.24 15.87 -5.77
CA LYS A 84 10.18 15.93 -4.62
C LYS A 84 9.50 15.71 -3.27
N THR A 85 8.24 16.08 -3.16
CA THR A 85 7.47 15.94 -1.91
C THR A 85 6.60 14.69 -1.89
N GLY A 86 6.45 13.98 -3.00
CA GLY A 86 5.60 12.79 -3.13
C GLY A 86 4.11 13.10 -3.41
N MET A 87 3.62 14.27 -3.04
CA MET A 87 2.21 14.67 -3.21
C MET A 87 2.09 16.09 -3.78
N GLU A 88 2.94 16.43 -4.75
CA GLU A 88 2.85 17.71 -5.42
C GLU A 88 1.59 17.81 -6.29
N GLY A 89 0.97 18.99 -6.30
CA GLY A 89 -0.22 19.28 -7.13
C GLY A 89 -1.47 19.61 -6.34
N PHE A 90 -1.42 19.47 -5.01
CA PHE A 90 -2.49 19.87 -4.12
C PHE A 90 -1.93 20.62 -2.90
N ASP A 91 -2.63 21.65 -2.43
CA ASP A 91 -2.23 22.44 -1.26
C ASP A 91 -2.81 21.80 0.01
N PHE A 92 -1.99 21.05 0.72
CA PHE A 92 -2.35 20.45 1.99
C PHE A 92 -2.22 21.44 3.15
N PRO A 93 -3.02 21.29 4.22
CA PRO A 93 -2.82 22.03 5.47
C PRO A 93 -1.46 21.68 6.10
N GLU A 94 -1.09 22.45 7.13
CA GLU A 94 0.08 22.12 7.96
C GLU A 94 -0.04 20.73 8.56
N PRO A 95 1.07 19.98 8.68
CA PRO A 95 1.04 18.62 9.19
C PRO A 95 0.62 18.60 10.67
N LYS A 96 -0.20 17.63 11.05
CA LYS A 96 -0.67 17.39 12.42
C LYS A 96 0.41 16.72 13.26
N THR A 97 1.46 17.49 13.62
CA THR A 97 2.69 16.96 14.24
C THR A 97 2.46 16.31 15.59
N GLU A 98 1.38 16.67 16.30
CA GLU A 98 0.97 16.05 17.56
C GLU A 98 0.58 14.56 17.43
N LEU A 99 0.31 14.09 16.22
CA LEU A 99 0.04 12.68 15.95
C LEU A 99 1.31 11.85 15.74
N LEU A 100 2.47 12.49 15.56
CA LEU A 100 3.74 11.79 15.40
C LEU A 100 4.19 11.19 16.73
N LEU A 101 4.28 9.86 16.76
CA LEU A 101 4.78 9.14 17.94
C LEU A 101 6.30 9.30 18.07
N ASP A 102 6.77 9.42 19.30
CA ASP A 102 8.19 9.41 19.65
C ASP A 102 8.70 7.95 19.77
N LYS A 103 8.42 7.15 18.73
CA LYS A 103 8.81 5.74 18.61
C LYS A 103 9.04 5.41 17.15
N HIS A 104 9.99 4.52 16.89
CA HIS A 104 10.13 3.96 15.56
C HIS A 104 8.90 3.10 15.18
N ALA A 105 8.53 3.09 13.88
CA ALA A 105 7.38 2.35 13.36
C ALA A 105 7.33 0.89 13.82
N VAL A 106 8.46 0.22 13.84
CA VAL A 106 8.59 -1.20 14.25
C VAL A 106 8.16 -1.40 15.71
N GLU A 107 8.58 -0.50 16.60
CA GLU A 107 8.18 -0.54 18.01
C GLU A 107 6.71 -0.17 18.19
N ALA A 108 6.23 0.86 17.47
CA ALA A 108 4.84 1.28 17.52
C ALA A 108 3.90 0.17 17.02
N MET A 109 4.23 -0.50 15.91
CA MET A 109 3.47 -1.66 15.41
C MET A 109 3.45 -2.80 16.41
N ARG A 110 4.62 -3.14 16.98
CA ARG A 110 4.71 -4.20 18.00
C ARG A 110 3.80 -3.90 19.18
N ASP A 111 3.87 -2.68 19.71
CA ASP A 111 3.09 -2.28 20.87
C ASP A 111 1.58 -2.32 20.57
N GLU A 112 1.13 -1.81 19.41
CA GLU A 112 -0.26 -1.84 18.99
C GLU A 112 -0.77 -3.28 18.79
N ILE A 113 0.00 -4.13 18.10
CA ILE A 113 -0.36 -5.53 17.84
C ILE A 113 -0.49 -6.30 19.17
N MET A 114 0.46 -6.12 20.09
CA MET A 114 0.47 -6.85 21.35
C MET A 114 -0.57 -6.34 22.35
N ALA A 115 -0.93 -5.05 22.31
CA ALA A 115 -1.98 -4.47 23.15
C ALA A 115 -3.39 -4.74 22.63
N SER A 116 -3.55 -5.05 21.35
CA SER A 116 -4.86 -5.29 20.75
C SER A 116 -5.59 -6.47 21.40
N ALA A 117 -6.88 -6.32 21.70
CA ALA A 117 -7.70 -7.42 22.20
C ALA A 117 -7.90 -8.52 21.15
N GLU A 118 -7.85 -8.16 19.86
CA GLU A 118 -8.08 -9.03 18.70
C GLU A 118 -6.86 -9.06 17.78
N PRO A 119 -6.68 -10.12 16.98
CA PRO A 119 -5.65 -10.13 15.96
C PRO A 119 -5.80 -8.95 14.99
N VAL A 120 -4.68 -8.37 14.58
CA VAL A 120 -4.62 -7.15 13.79
C VAL A 120 -4.30 -7.49 12.34
N THR A 121 -5.00 -6.85 11.41
CA THR A 121 -4.64 -6.87 10.00
C THR A 121 -3.56 -5.81 9.76
N VAL A 122 -2.50 -6.18 9.05
CA VAL A 122 -1.45 -5.25 8.62
C VAL A 122 -1.55 -5.07 7.11
N MET A 123 -1.67 -3.82 6.68
CA MET A 123 -1.81 -3.47 5.26
C MET A 123 -0.63 -2.61 4.80
N PRO A 124 0.49 -3.24 4.38
CA PRO A 124 1.58 -2.50 3.75
C PRO A 124 1.23 -2.18 2.29
N ILE A 125 1.28 -0.89 1.96
CA ILE A 125 1.10 -0.37 0.60
C ILE A 125 2.35 0.33 0.06
N GLY A 126 3.44 0.33 0.85
CA GLY A 126 4.79 0.73 0.48
C GLY A 126 5.79 -0.43 0.56
N PRO A 127 7.11 -0.14 0.46
CA PRO A 127 8.17 -1.13 0.63
C PRO A 127 8.10 -1.86 1.97
N LEU A 128 8.42 -3.16 1.97
CA LEU A 128 8.16 -4.06 3.11
C LEU A 128 9.22 -4.00 4.23
N THR A 129 10.09 -3.00 4.23
CA THR A 129 11.22 -2.87 5.17
C THR A 129 10.77 -2.88 6.63
N ASN A 130 9.76 -2.06 6.98
CA ASN A 130 9.24 -2.01 8.35
C ASN A 130 8.65 -3.35 8.79
N ILE A 131 7.93 -4.03 7.90
CA ILE A 131 7.29 -5.31 8.20
C ILE A 131 8.34 -6.40 8.41
N ALA A 132 9.37 -6.44 7.57
CA ALA A 132 10.48 -7.38 7.72
C ALA A 132 11.22 -7.17 9.05
N LEU A 133 11.53 -5.91 9.39
CA LEU A 133 12.14 -5.55 10.67
C LEU A 133 11.26 -5.96 11.86
N LEU A 134 9.96 -5.70 11.80
CA LEU A 134 9.00 -6.11 12.82
C LEU A 134 9.04 -7.62 13.06
N LEU A 135 8.92 -8.41 12.00
CA LEU A 135 8.86 -9.87 12.09
C LEU A 135 10.18 -10.51 12.53
N LYS A 136 11.29 -9.84 12.26
CA LYS A 136 12.62 -10.32 12.68
C LYS A 136 12.99 -9.90 14.09
N THR A 137 12.61 -8.67 14.49
CA THR A 137 12.95 -8.12 15.81
C THR A 137 12.00 -8.64 16.90
N PHE A 138 10.73 -8.77 16.56
CA PHE A 138 9.65 -9.16 17.48
C PHE A 138 8.82 -10.33 16.93
N PRO A 139 9.41 -11.53 16.79
CA PRO A 139 8.73 -12.66 16.15
C PRO A 139 7.44 -13.11 16.86
N GLU A 140 7.26 -12.76 18.13
CA GLU A 140 6.06 -13.03 18.92
C GLU A 140 4.79 -12.37 18.36
N VAL A 141 4.92 -11.24 17.63
CA VAL A 141 3.78 -10.53 17.03
C VAL A 141 3.02 -11.38 16.01
N LYS A 142 3.69 -12.38 15.41
CA LYS A 142 3.08 -13.25 14.40
C LYS A 142 1.82 -13.93 14.90
N SER A 143 1.78 -14.29 16.18
CA SER A 143 0.60 -14.94 16.78
C SER A 143 -0.60 -14.00 16.96
N ARG A 144 -0.39 -12.69 16.75
CA ARG A 144 -1.38 -11.63 16.94
C ARG A 144 -1.69 -10.88 15.64
N ILE A 145 -1.05 -11.25 14.54
CA ILE A 145 -1.38 -10.77 13.20
C ILE A 145 -2.40 -11.72 12.58
N GLU A 146 -3.57 -11.20 12.21
CA GLU A 146 -4.62 -11.96 11.52
C GLU A 146 -4.18 -12.31 10.11
N ARG A 147 -3.72 -11.30 9.37
CA ARG A 147 -3.22 -11.42 8.00
C ARG A 147 -2.42 -10.19 7.59
N ILE A 148 -1.66 -10.33 6.52
CA ILE A 148 -1.05 -9.22 5.79
C ILE A 148 -1.75 -9.09 4.45
N VAL A 149 -2.20 -7.88 4.09
CA VAL A 149 -2.71 -7.58 2.75
C VAL A 149 -1.84 -6.48 2.17
N LEU A 150 -0.95 -6.83 1.26
CA LEU A 150 0.03 -5.91 0.70
C LEU A 150 -0.34 -5.46 -0.72
N MET A 151 0.03 -4.21 -1.07
CA MET A 151 0.17 -3.82 -2.47
C MET A 151 1.64 -4.04 -2.88
N GLY A 152 1.87 -4.89 -3.86
CA GLY A 152 3.22 -5.14 -4.36
C GLY A 152 3.35 -6.43 -5.14
N GLY A 153 4.47 -6.50 -5.84
CA GLY A 153 4.79 -7.62 -6.70
C GLY A 153 3.98 -7.70 -7.98
N SER A 154 4.35 -8.63 -8.82
CA SER A 154 3.69 -8.87 -10.11
C SER A 154 3.69 -10.35 -10.45
N VAL A 155 2.70 -10.75 -11.23
CA VAL A 155 2.61 -12.12 -11.78
C VAL A 155 3.30 -12.20 -13.15
N THR A 156 3.32 -11.09 -13.88
CA THR A 156 3.85 -11.05 -15.25
C THR A 156 5.08 -10.18 -15.39
N ARG A 157 4.95 -8.86 -15.41
CA ARG A 157 6.01 -7.87 -15.62
C ARG A 157 5.98 -6.80 -14.56
N GLY A 158 7.14 -6.18 -14.32
CA GLY A 158 7.26 -5.07 -13.40
C GLY A 158 6.92 -3.70 -13.98
N ASN A 159 7.05 -2.70 -13.12
CA ASN A 159 6.98 -1.26 -13.44
C ASN A 159 8.29 -0.53 -13.06
N LYS A 160 9.19 -1.20 -12.35
CA LYS A 160 10.55 -0.75 -12.07
C LYS A 160 11.54 -1.72 -12.77
N GLY A 161 12.31 -1.18 -13.73
CA GLY A 161 13.03 -2.05 -14.66
C GLY A 161 12.04 -2.89 -15.51
N VAL A 162 12.35 -4.17 -15.74
CA VAL A 162 11.53 -5.06 -16.59
C VAL A 162 10.68 -6.03 -15.79
N MET A 163 11.19 -6.53 -14.66
CA MET A 163 10.65 -7.69 -13.97
C MET A 163 10.11 -7.38 -12.57
N ALA A 164 10.54 -6.29 -11.96
CA ALA A 164 10.18 -5.98 -10.59
C ALA A 164 9.03 -4.96 -10.50
N GLU A 165 8.15 -5.15 -9.54
CA GLU A 165 7.23 -4.12 -9.07
C GLU A 165 7.94 -3.23 -8.05
N PHE A 166 7.60 -1.95 -8.00
CA PHE A 166 8.34 -0.92 -7.28
C PHE A 166 8.51 -1.21 -5.78
N ASN A 167 7.46 -1.53 -5.06
CA ASN A 167 7.52 -1.78 -3.62
C ASN A 167 8.43 -2.96 -3.28
N ILE A 168 8.41 -4.01 -4.11
CA ILE A 168 9.29 -5.17 -3.95
C ILE A 168 10.71 -4.84 -4.42
N PHE A 169 10.86 -4.02 -5.46
CA PHE A 169 12.17 -3.62 -5.99
C PHE A 169 12.97 -2.79 -4.99
N VAL A 170 12.31 -1.90 -4.26
CA VAL A 170 12.98 -1.05 -3.24
C VAL A 170 13.67 -1.89 -2.18
N ASP A 171 13.01 -2.95 -1.67
CA ASP A 171 13.62 -3.85 -0.68
C ASP A 171 13.24 -5.32 -0.93
N PRO A 172 13.91 -5.98 -1.90
CA PRO A 172 13.62 -7.38 -2.21
C PRO A 172 13.91 -8.34 -1.07
N GLU A 173 14.91 -8.02 -0.24
CA GLU A 173 15.28 -8.81 0.93
C GLU A 173 14.18 -8.77 1.99
N ALA A 174 13.62 -7.58 2.23
CA ALA A 174 12.46 -7.43 3.12
C ALA A 174 11.24 -8.18 2.60
N ALA A 175 10.95 -8.06 1.31
CA ALA A 175 9.85 -8.76 0.67
C ALA A 175 9.99 -10.29 0.81
N LYS A 176 11.19 -10.83 0.61
CA LYS A 176 11.47 -12.26 0.81
C LYS A 176 11.24 -12.69 2.26
N ILE A 177 11.66 -11.88 3.23
CA ILE A 177 11.43 -12.16 4.67
C ILE A 177 9.92 -12.23 4.96
N VAL A 178 9.15 -11.28 4.45
CA VAL A 178 7.71 -11.22 4.68
C VAL A 178 7.01 -12.41 4.03
N LEU A 179 7.25 -12.68 2.75
CA LEU A 179 6.61 -13.76 2.00
C LEU A 179 6.94 -15.15 2.55
N THR A 180 8.10 -15.31 3.19
CA THR A 180 8.50 -16.58 3.82
C THR A 180 8.18 -16.63 5.33
N SER A 181 7.41 -15.67 5.85
CA SER A 181 7.13 -15.56 7.30
C SER A 181 6.20 -16.63 7.86
N GLY A 182 5.41 -17.30 7.01
CA GLY A 182 4.37 -18.25 7.40
C GLY A 182 3.05 -17.62 7.83
N LEU A 183 2.89 -16.30 7.68
CA LEU A 183 1.62 -15.60 7.89
C LEU A 183 0.67 -15.78 6.71
N ASP A 184 -0.63 -15.54 6.94
CA ASP A 184 -1.62 -15.43 5.86
C ASP A 184 -1.38 -14.13 5.09
N ILE A 185 -0.99 -14.24 3.82
CA ILE A 185 -0.62 -13.11 2.97
C ILE A 185 -1.52 -13.05 1.74
N THR A 186 -2.12 -11.88 1.52
CA THR A 186 -2.77 -11.54 0.25
C THR A 186 -1.97 -10.45 -0.46
N MET A 187 -1.66 -10.67 -1.73
CA MET A 187 -0.95 -9.71 -2.57
C MET A 187 -1.91 -9.08 -3.57
N ALA A 188 -2.16 -7.78 -3.42
CA ALA A 188 -2.75 -6.95 -4.47
C ALA A 188 -1.62 -6.62 -5.47
N THR A 189 -1.53 -7.40 -6.54
CA THR A 189 -0.41 -7.33 -7.49
C THR A 189 -0.53 -6.15 -8.46
N LEU A 190 0.61 -5.78 -9.06
CA LEU A 190 0.65 -4.81 -10.16
C LEU A 190 -0.29 -5.21 -11.31
N ASP A 191 -0.42 -6.50 -11.59
CA ASP A 191 -1.26 -7.01 -12.69
C ASP A 191 -2.74 -6.65 -12.47
N ALA A 192 -3.25 -6.80 -11.26
CA ALA A 192 -4.60 -6.34 -10.91
C ALA A 192 -4.71 -4.82 -11.02
N GLY A 193 -3.76 -4.07 -10.43
CA GLY A 193 -3.73 -2.61 -10.49
C GLY A 193 -3.68 -2.05 -11.91
N LEU A 194 -3.02 -2.73 -12.83
CA LEU A 194 -3.03 -2.35 -14.26
C LEU A 194 -4.43 -2.46 -14.90
N GLY A 195 -5.28 -3.31 -14.36
CA GLY A 195 -6.68 -3.48 -14.80
C GLY A 195 -7.67 -2.51 -14.16
N THR A 196 -7.31 -1.80 -13.07
CA THR A 196 -8.20 -0.89 -12.33
C THR A 196 -8.31 0.49 -12.98
N VAL A 197 -8.69 0.53 -14.24
CA VAL A 197 -8.76 1.80 -14.99
C VAL A 197 -10.03 2.56 -14.61
N ILE A 198 -9.86 3.74 -14.00
CA ILE A 198 -10.93 4.73 -13.83
C ILE A 198 -10.98 5.57 -15.10
N PRO A 199 -12.03 5.48 -15.91
CA PRO A 199 -12.08 6.14 -17.22
C PRO A 199 -12.15 7.68 -17.09
N PRO A 200 -11.73 8.43 -18.15
CA PRO A 200 -11.60 9.89 -18.07
C PRO A 200 -12.86 10.62 -17.63
N GLU A 201 -14.03 10.16 -18.08
CA GLU A 201 -15.33 10.75 -17.73
C GLU A 201 -15.66 10.60 -16.23
N LYS A 202 -15.23 9.49 -15.58
CA LYS A 202 -15.38 9.30 -14.14
C LYS A 202 -14.28 10.04 -13.38
N THR A 203 -13.06 10.06 -13.89
CA THR A 203 -11.95 10.83 -13.29
C THR A 203 -12.29 12.33 -13.21
N ALA A 204 -12.93 12.88 -14.24
CA ALA A 204 -13.39 14.27 -14.25
C ALA A 204 -14.46 14.58 -13.18
N GLN A 205 -15.22 13.57 -12.74
CA GLN A 205 -16.25 13.74 -11.71
C GLN A 205 -15.65 13.83 -10.30
N LEU A 206 -14.43 13.29 -10.07
CA LEU A 206 -13.77 13.29 -8.75
C LEU A 206 -13.72 14.69 -8.12
N LYS A 207 -13.49 15.75 -8.91
CA LYS A 207 -13.41 17.13 -8.41
C LYS A 207 -14.70 17.59 -7.69
N ASP A 208 -15.84 17.01 -8.02
CA ASP A 208 -17.16 17.36 -7.48
C ASP A 208 -17.60 16.38 -6.37
N MET A 209 -16.74 15.42 -5.98
CA MET A 209 -17.01 14.35 -5.00
C MET A 209 -16.42 14.65 -3.62
N GLY A 210 -16.65 15.85 -3.11
CA GLY A 210 -16.16 16.26 -1.80
C GLY A 210 -14.64 16.52 -1.76
N LYS A 211 -14.13 16.71 -0.55
CA LYS A 211 -12.72 17.11 -0.35
C LYS A 211 -11.72 16.05 -0.83
N VAL A 212 -12.00 14.77 -0.59
CA VAL A 212 -11.10 13.67 -1.01
C VAL A 212 -11.13 13.51 -2.52
N GLY A 213 -12.29 13.63 -3.15
CA GLY A 213 -12.39 13.59 -4.59
C GLY A 213 -11.64 14.74 -5.26
N LEU A 214 -11.76 15.98 -4.76
CA LEU A 214 -11.01 17.14 -5.25
C LEU A 214 -9.49 16.91 -5.12
N MET A 215 -9.02 16.46 -3.95
CA MET A 215 -7.61 16.13 -3.73
C MET A 215 -7.13 15.07 -4.73
N ALA A 216 -7.86 13.98 -4.88
CA ALA A 216 -7.53 12.92 -5.82
C ALA A 216 -7.44 13.45 -7.26
N HIS A 217 -8.44 14.22 -7.70
CA HIS A 217 -8.46 14.85 -9.02
C HIS A 217 -7.20 15.67 -9.28
N ASP A 218 -6.83 16.57 -8.37
CA ASP A 218 -5.73 17.51 -8.57
C ASP A 218 -4.35 16.82 -8.50
N LEU A 219 -4.16 15.88 -7.56
CA LEU A 219 -2.96 15.06 -7.48
C LEU A 219 -2.76 14.24 -8.77
N PHE A 220 -3.80 13.57 -9.25
CA PHE A 220 -3.71 12.75 -10.45
C PHE A 220 -3.56 13.57 -11.73
N GLN A 221 -4.10 14.78 -11.80
CA GLN A 221 -3.86 15.69 -12.94
C GLN A 221 -2.37 15.97 -13.13
N ARG A 222 -1.62 16.17 -12.06
CA ARG A 222 -0.18 16.44 -12.13
C ARG A 222 0.62 15.17 -12.42
N TYR A 223 0.34 14.11 -11.69
CA TYR A 223 1.07 12.84 -11.74
C TYR A 223 1.02 12.17 -13.12
N ARG A 224 -0.13 12.21 -13.78
CA ARG A 224 -0.34 11.49 -15.04
C ARG A 224 -0.90 12.38 -16.14
N LYS A 225 -0.31 13.55 -16.35
CA LYS A 225 -0.71 14.48 -17.43
C LYS A 225 -0.98 13.77 -18.77
N ARG A 226 -0.24 12.70 -19.09
CA ARG A 226 -0.44 11.90 -20.30
C ARG A 226 -1.52 10.82 -20.15
N SER A 227 -1.76 10.32 -18.94
CA SER A 227 -2.70 9.23 -18.66
C SER A 227 -4.08 9.75 -18.21
N PHE A 228 -4.20 11.02 -17.84
CA PHE A 228 -5.49 11.60 -17.45
C PHE A 228 -6.53 11.48 -18.57
N GLY A 229 -6.10 11.58 -19.84
CA GLY A 229 -6.95 11.36 -21.01
C GLY A 229 -7.20 9.88 -21.38
N THR A 230 -6.49 8.93 -20.76
CA THR A 230 -6.63 7.48 -21.03
C THR A 230 -7.16 6.70 -19.83
N GLY A 231 -7.46 7.39 -18.74
CA GLY A 231 -7.91 6.79 -17.47
C GLY A 231 -6.78 6.62 -16.45
N LEU A 232 -7.17 6.58 -15.16
CA LEU A 232 -6.27 6.43 -14.04
C LEU A 232 -6.28 4.99 -13.54
N LYS A 233 -5.10 4.47 -13.22
CA LYS A 233 -4.93 3.16 -12.59
C LYS A 233 -4.74 3.36 -11.09
N MET A 234 -5.44 2.53 -10.30
CA MET A 234 -5.39 2.55 -8.85
C MET A 234 -4.64 1.33 -8.37
N TYR A 235 -3.47 1.53 -7.75
CA TYR A 235 -2.68 0.42 -7.24
C TYR A 235 -2.98 0.15 -5.77
N ASP A 236 -2.73 1.09 -4.88
CA ASP A 236 -2.86 0.91 -3.43
C ASP A 236 -4.30 0.70 -2.96
N ALA A 237 -5.27 1.32 -3.66
CA ALA A 237 -6.69 1.07 -3.43
C ALA A 237 -7.07 -0.41 -3.63
N CYS A 238 -6.27 -1.18 -4.39
CA CYS A 238 -6.49 -2.63 -4.53
C CYS A 238 -6.31 -3.37 -3.20
N ALA A 239 -5.35 -2.97 -2.35
CA ALA A 239 -5.17 -3.59 -1.03
C ALA A 239 -6.40 -3.35 -0.13
N VAL A 240 -6.94 -2.13 -0.14
CA VAL A 240 -8.19 -1.80 0.56
C VAL A 240 -9.35 -2.63 0.02
N ALA A 241 -9.48 -2.72 -1.31
CA ALA A 241 -10.52 -3.50 -1.97
C ALA A 241 -10.41 -5.01 -1.68
N CYS A 242 -9.21 -5.57 -1.61
CA CYS A 242 -9.00 -6.96 -1.23
C CYS A 242 -9.53 -7.28 0.18
N LEU A 243 -9.49 -6.31 1.10
CA LEU A 243 -10.04 -6.46 2.46
C LEU A 243 -11.57 -6.30 2.51
N LEU A 244 -12.12 -5.42 1.69
CA LEU A 244 -13.54 -5.07 1.74
C LEU A 244 -14.40 -5.91 0.80
N GLU A 245 -13.93 -6.08 -0.41
CA GLU A 245 -14.68 -6.68 -1.54
C GLU A 245 -13.76 -7.61 -2.36
N PRO A 246 -13.27 -8.73 -1.78
CA PRO A 246 -12.34 -9.64 -2.46
C PRO A 246 -12.88 -10.19 -3.79
N ASP A 247 -14.20 -10.26 -3.93
CA ASP A 247 -14.88 -10.70 -5.16
C ASP A 247 -14.73 -9.73 -6.35
N LEU A 248 -14.04 -8.60 -6.15
CA LEU A 248 -13.62 -7.72 -7.24
C LEU A 248 -12.43 -8.26 -8.01
N PHE A 249 -11.75 -9.29 -7.48
CA PHE A 249 -10.51 -9.82 -8.04
C PHE A 249 -10.59 -11.31 -8.33
N ASP A 250 -9.89 -11.72 -9.38
CA ASP A 250 -9.51 -13.12 -9.55
C ASP A 250 -8.32 -13.39 -8.63
N MET A 251 -8.47 -14.32 -7.69
CA MET A 251 -7.43 -14.65 -6.71
C MET A 251 -7.01 -16.11 -6.80
N THR A 252 -5.72 -16.37 -6.67
CA THR A 252 -5.16 -17.72 -6.71
C THR A 252 -4.15 -17.90 -5.59
N LYS A 253 -4.23 -19.03 -4.88
CA LYS A 253 -3.18 -19.42 -3.94
C LYS A 253 -1.98 -19.96 -4.72
N ALA A 254 -0.80 -19.41 -4.44
CA ALA A 254 0.44 -19.78 -5.11
C ALA A 254 1.62 -19.79 -4.13
N PHE A 255 2.65 -20.52 -4.48
CA PHE A 255 3.95 -20.31 -3.88
C PHE A 255 4.59 -19.09 -4.52
N VAL A 256 5.01 -18.14 -3.68
CA VAL A 256 5.65 -16.90 -4.11
C VAL A 256 7.01 -16.77 -3.41
N ASP A 257 8.03 -16.46 -4.19
CA ASP A 257 9.37 -16.10 -3.70
C ASP A 257 9.84 -14.82 -4.40
N VAL A 258 10.93 -14.23 -3.93
CA VAL A 258 11.53 -13.02 -4.50
C VAL A 258 12.94 -13.32 -4.97
N GLU A 259 13.24 -12.94 -6.20
CA GLU A 259 14.60 -12.96 -6.73
C GLU A 259 15.41 -11.79 -6.12
N ILE A 260 16.50 -12.11 -5.44
CA ILE A 260 17.30 -11.11 -4.72
C ILE A 260 18.74 -10.95 -5.25
N ALA A 261 19.19 -11.83 -6.14
CA ALA A 261 20.60 -11.91 -6.55
C ALA A 261 20.84 -11.51 -8.01
N GLY A 262 19.86 -11.70 -8.90
CA GLY A 262 20.02 -11.47 -10.34
C GLY A 262 20.17 -9.99 -10.66
N GLU A 263 21.18 -9.64 -11.47
CA GLU A 263 21.46 -8.25 -11.88
C GLU A 263 20.23 -7.58 -12.55
N LEU A 264 19.49 -8.32 -13.38
CA LEU A 264 18.35 -7.82 -14.14
C LEU A 264 17.00 -8.21 -13.56
N THR A 265 16.98 -9.08 -12.56
CA THR A 265 15.76 -9.70 -12.05
C THR A 265 15.57 -9.51 -10.54
N ALA A 266 16.50 -8.88 -9.84
CA ALA A 266 16.33 -8.57 -8.43
C ALA A 266 15.05 -7.76 -8.20
N GLY A 267 14.25 -8.16 -7.20
CA GLY A 267 12.92 -7.61 -6.94
C GLY A 267 11.78 -8.27 -7.76
N CYS A 268 12.10 -9.19 -8.68
CA CYS A 268 11.06 -9.98 -9.35
C CYS A 268 10.38 -10.92 -8.37
N THR A 269 9.07 -10.88 -8.28
CA THR A 269 8.27 -11.91 -7.60
C THR A 269 8.12 -13.12 -8.51
N VAL A 270 8.56 -14.27 -8.02
CA VAL A 270 8.43 -15.56 -8.69
C VAL A 270 7.16 -16.23 -8.20
N VAL A 271 6.08 -16.12 -8.98
CA VAL A 271 4.75 -16.67 -8.63
C VAL A 271 4.53 -17.98 -9.33
N ASP A 272 4.53 -19.07 -8.59
CA ASP A 272 4.34 -20.43 -9.15
C ASP A 272 2.85 -20.82 -9.24
N LEU A 273 2.16 -20.29 -10.25
CA LEU A 273 0.75 -20.60 -10.50
C LEU A 273 0.50 -22.05 -10.95
N LYS A 274 1.53 -22.76 -11.40
CA LYS A 274 1.40 -24.11 -11.97
C LYS A 274 1.99 -25.22 -11.11
N GLY A 275 2.56 -24.86 -9.95
CA GLY A 275 3.15 -25.83 -9.03
C GLY A 275 4.44 -26.49 -9.53
N TYR A 276 5.20 -25.82 -10.41
CA TYR A 276 6.47 -26.34 -10.92
C TYR A 276 7.51 -26.56 -9.83
N LEU A 277 7.52 -25.69 -8.82
CA LEU A 277 8.46 -25.78 -7.70
C LEU A 277 8.05 -26.83 -6.66
N LYS A 278 6.85 -27.40 -6.77
CA LYS A 278 6.31 -28.41 -5.83
C LYS A 278 6.39 -27.96 -4.37
N ARG A 279 6.14 -26.66 -4.12
CA ARG A 279 6.08 -26.05 -2.80
C ARG A 279 4.64 -25.70 -2.44
N GLU A 280 4.32 -25.78 -1.14
CA GLU A 280 3.01 -25.37 -0.65
C GLU A 280 2.81 -23.86 -0.88
N PRO A 281 1.60 -23.43 -1.28
CA PRO A 281 1.27 -22.03 -1.40
C PRO A 281 1.53 -21.27 -0.10
N ASN A 282 2.15 -20.10 -0.19
CA ASN A 282 2.42 -19.20 0.93
C ASN A 282 1.74 -17.84 0.81
N ALA A 283 1.07 -17.58 -0.32
CA ALA A 283 0.32 -16.35 -0.52
C ALA A 283 -0.92 -16.59 -1.40
N THR A 284 -1.91 -15.73 -1.24
CA THR A 284 -3.00 -15.54 -2.20
C THR A 284 -2.65 -14.33 -3.06
N VAL A 285 -2.61 -14.49 -4.38
CA VAL A 285 -2.24 -13.42 -5.32
C VAL A 285 -3.43 -13.02 -6.18
N THR A 286 -3.61 -11.73 -6.42
CA THR A 286 -4.59 -11.26 -7.41
C THR A 286 -4.00 -11.46 -8.81
N THR A 287 -4.75 -12.10 -9.69
CA THR A 287 -4.34 -12.39 -11.09
C THR A 287 -5.15 -11.62 -12.11
N GLY A 288 -6.24 -10.99 -11.68
CA GLY A 288 -7.13 -10.17 -12.48
C GLY A 288 -8.05 -9.32 -11.62
N VAL A 289 -8.77 -8.41 -12.26
CA VAL A 289 -9.76 -7.53 -11.62
C VAL A 289 -10.99 -7.35 -12.50
N HIS A 290 -12.16 -7.31 -11.88
CA HIS A 290 -13.41 -6.94 -12.54
C HIS A 290 -13.50 -5.40 -12.66
N ALA A 291 -12.90 -4.83 -13.72
CA ALA A 291 -12.61 -3.41 -13.87
C ALA A 291 -13.80 -2.49 -13.63
N ASP A 292 -14.96 -2.79 -14.24
CA ASP A 292 -16.17 -1.95 -14.09
C ASP A 292 -16.69 -1.95 -12.64
N ARG A 293 -16.72 -3.13 -12.01
CA ARG A 293 -17.13 -3.26 -10.59
C ARG A 293 -16.15 -2.57 -9.65
N PHE A 294 -14.84 -2.68 -9.91
CA PHE A 294 -13.82 -1.96 -9.14
C PHE A 294 -13.99 -0.44 -9.30
N CYS A 295 -14.20 0.03 -10.54
CA CYS A 295 -14.41 1.44 -10.80
C CYS A 295 -15.64 1.99 -10.04
N ASP A 296 -16.76 1.27 -10.04
CA ASP A 296 -17.97 1.67 -9.31
C ASP A 296 -17.72 1.68 -7.80
N TRP A 297 -17.07 0.64 -7.25
CA TRP A 297 -16.66 0.57 -5.83
C TRP A 297 -15.75 1.74 -5.45
N PHE A 298 -14.75 2.05 -6.28
CA PHE A 298 -13.81 3.15 -6.03
C PHE A 298 -14.51 4.51 -6.00
N MET A 299 -15.34 4.79 -7.00
CA MET A 299 -16.08 6.05 -7.09
C MET A 299 -17.05 6.20 -5.91
N ASP A 300 -17.77 5.14 -5.56
CA ASP A 300 -18.67 5.12 -4.39
C ASP A 300 -17.88 5.35 -3.08
N GLY A 301 -16.75 4.68 -2.92
CA GLY A 301 -15.87 4.85 -1.78
C GLY A 301 -15.37 6.29 -1.62
N VAL A 302 -14.91 6.93 -2.70
CA VAL A 302 -14.48 8.34 -2.68
C VAL A 302 -15.63 9.28 -2.32
N ALA A 303 -16.83 9.03 -2.84
CA ALA A 303 -18.03 9.85 -2.53
C ALA A 303 -18.39 9.81 -1.03
N HIS A 304 -18.07 8.72 -0.33
CA HIS A 304 -18.31 8.56 1.10
C HIS A 304 -17.17 9.08 2.00
N CYS A 305 -16.07 9.57 1.44
CA CYS A 305 -14.96 10.19 2.17
C CYS A 305 -15.25 11.69 2.44
N ALA A 306 -16.27 11.98 3.25
CA ALA A 306 -16.74 13.36 3.50
C ALA A 306 -16.27 13.90 4.86
#